data_534df1ae39a5a1bb8db60fcdda09dcc1
#
_entry.id   534df1ae39a5a1bb8db60fcdda09dcc1
#
_cell.length_a   1.000
_cell.length_b   1.000
_cell.length_c   1.000
_cell.angle_alpha   90.00
_cell.angle_beta   90.00
_cell.angle_gamma   90.00
#
_symmetry.space_group_name_H-M   'P 1'
#
loop_
_entity.id
_entity.type
_entity.pdbx_description
1 polymer ?
#
loop_
_entity_poly.entity_id
_entity_poly.type
_entity_poly.pdbx_seq_one_letter_code
_entity_poly.pdbx_strand_id
1 'polypeptide(L)'
;MFPDTYDFFVSDKAGGIGENPNSVIRKFLANYETKWSEVYEKRAQELGYTMDEIIIIASIIQKEAADQSQMADVSSVIHNRLNNRSSYPTLGCDSTKKYVTNYLAKELGAAKANTYMSGYDTNSTR
;
A
#
# COMPACT_ATOMS: atom_id res chain seq x y z
N MET A 1 4.79 2.21 -4.18
CA MET A 1 5.20 2.61 -5.54
C MET A 1 3.97 2.68 -6.41
N PHE A 2 3.83 3.73 -7.20
CA PHE A 2 2.76 3.79 -8.20
C PHE A 2 3.00 2.76 -9.30
N PRO A 3 1.98 2.02 -9.74
CA PRO A 3 2.06 1.19 -10.93
C PRO A 3 2.25 2.07 -12.16
N ASP A 4 3.35 1.84 -12.86
CA ASP A 4 3.71 2.58 -14.07
C ASP A 4 4.73 1.77 -14.88
N THR A 5 5.05 2.24 -16.07
CA THR A 5 6.15 1.69 -16.87
C THR A 5 7.43 2.44 -16.54
N TYR A 6 8.47 1.70 -16.21
CA TYR A 6 9.78 2.26 -15.86
C TYR A 6 10.86 1.68 -16.76
N ASP A 7 11.64 2.55 -17.38
CA ASP A 7 12.77 2.15 -18.22
C ASP A 7 14.04 1.99 -17.37
N PHE A 8 14.68 0.84 -17.50
CA PHE A 8 15.96 0.55 -16.87
C PHE A 8 16.98 0.09 -17.89
N PHE A 9 18.24 0.46 -17.68
CA PHE A 9 19.33 -0.06 -18.48
C PHE A 9 19.56 -1.53 -18.15
N VAL A 10 19.65 -2.35 -19.20
CA VAL A 10 19.98 -3.79 -19.06
C VAL A 10 21.50 -3.93 -19.16
N SER A 11 22.10 -4.69 -18.28
CA SER A 11 23.52 -5.03 -18.36
C SER A 11 23.77 -6.03 -19.50
N ASP A 12 24.85 -5.86 -20.24
CA ASP A 12 25.32 -6.82 -21.27
C ASP A 12 25.75 -8.17 -20.66
N LYS A 13 25.84 -8.26 -19.34
CA LYS A 13 26.13 -9.50 -18.61
C LYS A 13 24.84 -10.18 -18.19
N ALA A 14 24.60 -11.35 -18.76
CA ALA A 14 23.54 -12.32 -18.47
C ALA A 14 22.43 -11.87 -17.50
N GLY A 15 21.46 -11.12 -18.00
CA GLY A 15 20.16 -10.94 -17.32
C GLY A 15 20.11 -9.97 -16.14
N GLY A 16 21.15 -9.18 -15.90
CA GLY A 16 21.20 -8.20 -14.83
C GLY A 16 20.64 -6.81 -15.23
N ILE A 17 20.02 -6.12 -14.29
CA ILE A 17 19.74 -4.69 -14.41
C ILE A 17 21.08 -3.95 -14.35
N GLY A 18 21.42 -3.19 -15.40
CA GLY A 18 22.69 -2.44 -15.49
C GLY A 18 22.75 -1.20 -14.62
N GLU A 19 21.65 -0.85 -13.93
CA GLU A 19 21.57 0.32 -13.09
C GLU A 19 21.95 0.02 -11.62
N ASN A 20 22.53 1.02 -10.98
CA ASN A 20 22.73 0.99 -9.53
C ASN A 20 21.36 0.87 -8.80
N PRO A 21 21.21 -0.01 -7.80
CA PRO A 21 19.96 -0.15 -7.04
C PRO A 21 19.39 1.18 -6.50
N ASN A 22 20.26 2.11 -6.10
CA ASN A 22 19.82 3.43 -5.64
C ASN A 22 19.19 4.26 -6.76
N SER A 23 19.66 4.14 -8.01
CA SER A 23 19.06 4.85 -9.15
C SER A 23 17.68 4.26 -9.48
N VAL A 24 17.52 2.97 -9.37
CA VAL A 24 16.22 2.27 -9.53
C VAL A 24 15.21 2.79 -8.50
N ILE A 25 15.60 2.82 -7.22
CA ILE A 25 14.74 3.33 -6.15
C ILE A 25 14.38 4.80 -6.38
N ARG A 26 15.36 5.63 -6.78
CA ARG A 26 15.12 7.05 -7.09
C ARG A 26 14.10 7.26 -8.22
N LYS A 27 14.09 6.43 -9.25
CA LYS A 27 13.08 6.51 -10.32
C LYS A 27 11.65 6.28 -9.78
N PHE A 28 11.49 5.32 -8.89
CA PHE A 28 10.19 5.08 -8.24
C PHE A 28 9.77 6.25 -7.35
N LEU A 29 10.69 6.82 -6.58
CA LEU A 29 10.40 7.96 -5.71
C LEU A 29 10.07 9.22 -6.52
N ALA A 30 10.82 9.50 -7.57
CA ALA A 30 10.56 10.64 -8.45
C ALA A 30 9.19 10.54 -9.13
N ASN A 31 8.81 9.34 -9.58
CA ASN A 31 7.47 9.14 -10.15
C ASN A 31 6.37 9.31 -9.08
N TYR A 32 6.63 8.89 -7.84
CA TYR A 32 5.72 9.15 -6.73
C TYR A 32 5.52 10.65 -6.50
N GLU A 33 6.61 11.43 -6.40
CA GLU A 33 6.57 12.88 -6.23
C GLU A 33 5.83 13.58 -7.38
N THR A 34 6.03 13.11 -8.62
CA THR A 34 5.32 13.65 -9.80
C THR A 34 3.81 13.39 -9.74
N LYS A 35 3.39 12.25 -9.21
CA LYS A 35 1.97 11.88 -9.15
C LYS A 35 1.27 12.40 -7.91
N TRP A 36 2.03 12.71 -6.86
CA TRP A 36 1.49 13.36 -5.67
C TRP A 36 1.31 14.86 -5.93
N SER A 37 0.08 15.30 -6.09
CA SER A 37 -0.23 16.69 -6.41
C SER A 37 -0.65 17.47 -5.16
N GLU A 38 -0.55 18.80 -5.23
CA GLU A 38 -1.05 19.71 -4.18
C GLU A 38 -2.54 19.48 -3.85
N VAL A 39 -3.33 19.04 -4.84
CA VAL A 39 -4.75 18.70 -4.65
C VAL A 39 -4.90 17.51 -3.70
N TYR A 40 -4.07 16.48 -3.86
CA TYR A 40 -4.09 15.32 -2.96
C TYR A 40 -3.60 15.67 -1.57
N GLU A 41 -2.54 16.48 -1.47
CA GLU A 41 -2.00 16.96 -0.20
C GLU A 41 -3.06 17.73 0.57
N LYS A 42 -3.69 18.72 -0.06
CA LYS A 42 -4.76 19.50 0.54
C LYS A 42 -5.93 18.62 0.98
N ARG A 43 -6.32 17.66 0.15
CA ARG A 43 -7.42 16.76 0.49
C ARG A 43 -7.09 15.82 1.65
N ALA A 44 -5.87 15.32 1.72
CA ALA A 44 -5.39 14.53 2.85
C ALA A 44 -5.47 15.32 4.16
N GLN A 45 -4.99 16.57 4.14
CA GLN A 45 -5.06 17.48 5.30
C GLN A 45 -6.49 17.78 5.73
N GLU A 46 -7.41 18.05 4.80
CA GLU A 46 -8.84 18.25 5.08
C GLU A 46 -9.48 17.04 5.76
N LEU A 47 -9.04 15.84 5.40
CA LEU A 47 -9.51 14.58 5.98
C LEU A 47 -8.79 14.21 7.28
N GLY A 48 -7.75 14.95 7.67
CA GLY A 48 -6.95 14.71 8.86
C GLY A 48 -5.98 13.52 8.73
N TYR A 49 -5.57 13.17 7.50
CA TYR A 49 -4.62 12.10 7.22
C TYR A 49 -3.28 12.63 6.73
N THR A 50 -2.23 11.92 7.09
CA THR A 50 -0.91 12.07 6.48
C THR A 50 -0.86 11.41 5.10
N MET A 51 0.13 11.77 4.30
CA MET A 51 0.41 11.15 3.01
C MET A 51 0.59 9.63 3.13
N ASP A 52 1.32 9.17 4.13
CA ASP A 52 1.58 7.74 4.36
C ASP A 52 0.29 6.99 4.68
N GLU A 53 -0.58 7.55 5.52
CA GLU A 53 -1.89 6.96 5.84
C GLU A 53 -2.79 6.86 4.59
N ILE A 54 -2.81 7.88 3.75
CA ILE A 54 -3.56 7.84 2.48
C ILE A 54 -3.03 6.72 1.57
N ILE A 55 -1.71 6.55 1.46
CA ILE A 55 -1.12 5.48 0.63
C ILE A 55 -1.43 4.09 1.22
N ILE A 56 -1.41 3.94 2.54
CA ILE A 56 -1.80 2.69 3.21
C ILE A 56 -3.27 2.37 2.91
N ILE A 57 -4.17 3.33 3.09
CA ILE A 57 -5.59 3.17 2.80
C ILE A 57 -5.80 2.80 1.32
N ALA A 58 -5.16 3.52 0.41
CA ALA A 58 -5.26 3.25 -1.03
C ALA A 58 -4.77 1.84 -1.38
N SER A 59 -3.70 1.36 -0.73
CA SER A 59 -3.19 0.01 -0.95
C SER A 59 -4.15 -1.08 -0.51
N ILE A 60 -4.93 -0.83 0.56
CA ILE A 60 -5.98 -1.73 1.03
C ILE A 60 -7.16 -1.70 0.06
N ILE A 61 -7.63 -0.50 -0.33
CA ILE A 61 -8.71 -0.34 -1.31
C ILE A 61 -8.40 -1.11 -2.59
N GLN A 62 -7.19 -0.99 -3.10
CA GLN A 62 -6.75 -1.69 -4.32
C GLN A 62 -6.81 -3.22 -4.19
N LYS A 63 -6.70 -3.76 -2.98
CA LYS A 63 -6.74 -5.20 -2.72
C LYS A 63 -8.12 -5.73 -2.36
N GLU A 64 -9.00 -4.89 -1.86
CA GLU A 64 -10.38 -5.24 -1.50
C GLU A 64 -11.36 -5.00 -2.65
N ALA A 65 -11.14 -4.02 -3.51
CA ALA A 65 -11.96 -3.76 -4.67
C ALA A 65 -11.71 -4.80 -5.78
N ALA A 66 -12.78 -5.35 -6.35
CA ALA A 66 -12.67 -6.29 -7.46
C ALA A 66 -12.23 -5.59 -8.75
N ASP A 67 -12.68 -4.34 -8.94
CA ASP A 67 -12.34 -3.50 -10.08
C ASP A 67 -12.36 -2.01 -9.70
N GLN A 68 -11.99 -1.16 -10.64
CA GLN A 68 -11.89 0.27 -10.41
C GLN A 68 -13.23 0.94 -10.07
N SER A 69 -14.35 0.42 -10.57
CA SER A 69 -15.68 1.00 -10.32
C SER A 69 -16.11 0.87 -8.85
N GLN A 70 -15.60 -0.13 -8.15
CA GLN A 70 -15.92 -0.40 -6.75
C GLN A 70 -15.01 0.34 -5.76
N MET A 71 -13.91 0.95 -6.23
CA MET A 71 -12.92 1.56 -5.32
C MET A 71 -13.51 2.68 -4.46
N ALA A 72 -14.46 3.46 -4.98
CA ALA A 72 -15.13 4.52 -4.24
C ALA A 72 -16.00 3.97 -3.10
N ASP A 73 -16.72 2.89 -3.34
CA ASP A 73 -17.58 2.24 -2.34
C ASP A 73 -16.73 1.60 -1.24
N VAL A 74 -15.68 0.86 -1.62
CA VAL A 74 -14.72 0.27 -0.67
C VAL A 74 -14.05 1.35 0.17
N SER A 75 -13.63 2.46 -0.45
CA SER A 75 -13.08 3.63 0.25
C SER A 75 -14.06 4.18 1.29
N SER A 76 -15.33 4.36 0.90
CA SER A 76 -16.39 4.82 1.80
C SER A 76 -16.54 3.91 3.02
N VAL A 77 -16.57 2.59 2.82
CA VAL A 77 -16.67 1.62 3.92
C VAL A 77 -15.47 1.72 4.86
N ILE A 78 -14.25 1.81 4.33
CA ILE A 78 -13.03 1.91 5.14
C ILE A 78 -13.04 3.19 5.97
N HIS A 79 -13.33 4.34 5.36
CA HIS A 79 -13.38 5.63 6.07
C HIS A 79 -14.49 5.65 7.12
N ASN A 80 -15.66 5.12 6.83
CA ASN A 80 -16.76 5.02 7.80
C ASN A 80 -16.36 4.17 9.01
N ARG A 81 -15.65 3.05 8.81
CA ARG A 81 -15.13 2.22 9.90
C ARG A 81 -14.03 2.92 10.69
N LEU A 82 -13.12 3.64 10.03
CA LEU A 82 -12.08 4.42 10.69
C LEU A 82 -12.64 5.52 11.58
N ASN A 83 -13.68 6.21 11.12
CA ASN A 83 -14.30 7.35 11.80
C ASN A 83 -15.30 6.92 12.89
N ASN A 84 -15.76 5.67 12.90
CA ASN A 84 -16.76 5.20 13.85
C ASN A 84 -16.32 3.90 14.55
N ARG A 85 -15.26 4.00 15.35
CA ARG A 85 -14.66 2.84 16.06
C ARG A 85 -15.59 2.20 17.06
N SER A 86 -16.51 2.95 17.66
CA SER A 86 -17.46 2.42 18.64
C SER A 86 -18.43 1.42 18.00
N SER A 87 -18.90 1.70 16.78
CA SER A 87 -19.78 0.80 16.03
C SER A 87 -19.00 -0.25 15.22
N TYR A 88 -17.78 0.11 14.79
CA TYR A 88 -16.91 -0.74 13.97
C TYR A 88 -15.51 -0.85 14.60
N PRO A 89 -15.36 -1.68 15.64
CA PRO A 89 -14.09 -1.79 16.37
C PRO A 89 -12.95 -2.40 15.55
N THR A 90 -13.28 -3.05 14.43
CA THR A 90 -12.30 -3.65 13.52
C THR A 90 -12.44 -3.07 12.12
N LEU A 91 -11.35 -3.10 11.33
CA LEU A 91 -11.40 -2.69 9.93
C LEU A 91 -11.87 -3.83 9.02
N GLY A 92 -11.55 -5.08 9.35
CA GLY A 92 -12.05 -6.27 8.68
C GLY A 92 -11.55 -6.46 7.25
N CYS A 93 -10.29 -6.15 6.97
CA CYS A 93 -9.66 -6.30 5.65
C CYS A 93 -8.72 -7.50 5.65
N ASP A 94 -9.13 -8.62 5.07
CA ASP A 94 -8.31 -9.84 5.01
C ASP A 94 -7.08 -9.71 4.12
N SER A 95 -7.09 -8.78 3.17
CA SER A 95 -5.95 -8.50 2.29
C SER A 95 -4.68 -8.18 3.07
N THR A 96 -4.78 -7.52 4.23
CA THR A 96 -3.64 -7.16 5.07
C THR A 96 -2.96 -8.39 5.65
N LYS A 97 -3.71 -9.38 6.14
CA LYS A 97 -3.17 -10.66 6.60
C LYS A 97 -2.59 -11.50 5.45
N LYS A 98 -3.29 -11.52 4.31
CA LYS A 98 -2.82 -12.19 3.10
C LYS A 98 -1.49 -11.61 2.60
N TYR A 99 -1.23 -10.32 2.82
CA TYR A 99 0.05 -9.71 2.52
C TYR A 99 1.19 -10.38 3.31
N VAL A 100 1.00 -10.60 4.61
CA VAL A 100 2.00 -11.28 5.45
C VAL A 100 2.23 -12.72 4.97
N THR A 101 1.16 -13.49 4.77
CA THR A 101 1.27 -14.92 4.42
C THR A 101 1.76 -15.16 3.00
N ASN A 102 1.39 -14.31 2.05
CA ASN A 102 1.64 -14.55 0.62
C ASN A 102 2.89 -13.84 0.10
N TYR A 103 3.28 -12.72 0.74
CA TYR A 103 4.42 -11.92 0.29
C TYR A 103 5.55 -11.91 1.32
N LEU A 104 5.31 -11.45 2.55
CA LEU A 104 6.37 -11.38 3.55
C LEU A 104 6.94 -12.76 3.89
N ALA A 105 6.11 -13.79 3.94
CA ALA A 105 6.57 -15.14 4.23
C ALA A 105 7.50 -15.70 3.14
N LYS A 106 7.33 -15.31 1.89
CA LYS A 106 8.23 -15.70 0.79
C LYS A 106 9.59 -15.03 0.88
N GLU A 107 9.61 -13.76 1.29
CA GLU A 107 10.83 -12.95 1.36
C GLU A 107 11.63 -13.19 2.64
N LEU A 108 10.95 -13.32 3.76
CA LEU A 108 11.57 -13.36 5.09
C LEU A 108 11.58 -14.75 5.74
N GLY A 109 10.87 -15.71 5.15
CA GLY A 109 10.53 -16.98 5.79
C GLY A 109 9.33 -16.86 6.73
N ALA A 110 8.53 -17.93 6.84
CA ALA A 110 7.26 -17.94 7.56
C ALA A 110 7.39 -17.54 9.04
N ALA A 111 8.42 -18.02 9.74
CA ALA A 111 8.63 -17.72 11.16
C ALA A 111 8.84 -16.22 11.39
N LYS A 112 9.68 -15.57 10.59
CA LYS A 112 9.94 -14.13 10.69
C LYS A 112 8.73 -13.30 10.23
N ALA A 113 8.08 -13.69 9.15
CA ALA A 113 6.87 -12.99 8.67
C ALA A 113 5.75 -13.02 9.73
N ASN A 114 5.59 -14.11 10.45
CA ASN A 114 4.57 -14.24 11.48
C ASN A 114 4.74 -13.23 12.64
N THR A 115 5.96 -12.74 12.89
CA THR A 115 6.18 -11.69 13.90
C THR A 115 5.50 -10.36 13.54
N TYR A 116 5.21 -10.14 12.27
CA TYR A 116 4.51 -8.94 11.78
C TYR A 116 2.99 -9.11 11.74
N MET A 117 2.47 -10.34 11.95
CA MET A 117 1.03 -10.63 11.76
C MET A 117 0.13 -9.72 12.60
N SER A 118 0.49 -9.44 13.85
CA SER A 118 -0.33 -8.59 14.73
C SER A 118 -0.48 -7.16 14.20
N GLY A 119 0.55 -6.60 13.55
CA GLY A 119 0.51 -5.26 12.94
C GLY A 119 -0.35 -5.19 11.68
N TYR A 120 -0.60 -6.33 11.04
CA TYR A 120 -1.40 -6.43 9.82
C TYR A 120 -2.80 -7.03 10.07
N ASP A 121 -3.12 -7.36 11.33
CA ASP A 121 -4.43 -7.94 11.67
C ASP A 121 -5.50 -6.86 11.85
N THR A 122 -6.15 -6.49 10.77
CA THR A 122 -7.25 -5.54 10.76
C THR A 122 -8.57 -6.12 11.31
N ASN A 123 -8.60 -7.40 11.69
CA ASN A 123 -9.73 -8.04 12.39
C ASN A 123 -9.59 -7.95 13.92
N SER A 124 -8.43 -7.53 14.42
CA SER A 124 -8.25 -7.23 15.84
C SER A 124 -8.91 -5.89 16.21
N THR A 125 -9.42 -5.78 17.43
CA THR A 125 -10.01 -4.55 17.96
C THR A 125 -8.95 -3.44 18.05
N ARG A 126 -9.28 -2.25 17.57
CA ARG A 126 -8.42 -1.07 17.50
C ARG A 126 -8.57 -0.18 18.72
#